data_c98d49948666107fd5ee34159c4e299a
#
_entry.id   c98d49948666107fd5ee34159c4e299a
#
_cell.length_a   1.000
_cell.length_b   1.000
_cell.length_c   1.000
_cell.angle_alpha   90.00
_cell.angle_beta   90.00
_cell.angle_gamma   90.00
#
_symmetry.space_group_name_H-M   'P 1'
#
loop_
_entity.id
_entity.type
_entity.pdbx_description
1 polymer ?
#
loop_
_entity_poly.entity_id
_entity_poly.type
_entity_poly.pdbx_seq_one_letter_code
_entity_poly.pdbx_strand_id
1 'polypeptide(L)'
;MEWHGEYCIGRSVDEIIDTLKWVYDNYKLSDENRVVIYVHNLSYDYSYLSGFLYEEFGPGEILALKSRKILCVRHGGLEFRCSYLLSNMSLAVWGKRLQCNITKMVGAIDYNETLYSDSELDQTAWEYMINDVAALKECIYRAMYYDKDTIATIPLTSTGYVRRDTRRATRKDKKYRKWFYQCRLSVRAYQLARWAFSGGLTHGNRFLGGKIIKNVGHIDYKSHYPSRQQLDYMPASAFKCYFDKREDSFLDPEVFHKLLESQCCLIHIIFNNLKLKKGVTLPVLSKSKVLSYMMCKFTNDWDVPGTDNGKVINCYGPAALVCTELDLKWILDQYDTDGYEVQELYVAERGRVPKCIRDVIDKYFTDKECLPDGIFRDKQKNRLNGIYGMFATDPVRIEVKYDYDSMSWSEERNLTPDMISDQLDKFYKNGNNFAYYAHGVWTTAHSRDKLLTVVRDIIGYQNWAYADTDSAFYIKSPEIEARIEEYNNGIIELNKSLGLGVENRKHKISYYGVLEHEEDCKTFKFLHSKCYGYTDNEDKLHITVAGVTKDNRLPKSDPNYMTREQELGCLDNLADGFIFKECGGTRSVYVDYPPTETNIDGHRVLYSGACIILNTTKELGGTVDGFEVMEVI
;
A
#
# COMPACT_ATOMS: atom_id res chain seq x y z
N MET A 1 4.71 23.52 21.90
CA MET A 1 4.28 22.29 22.59
C MET A 1 3.07 22.61 23.48
N GLU A 2 2.13 21.71 23.62
CA GLU A 2 1.01 21.88 24.57
C GLU A 2 1.11 20.82 25.66
N TRP A 3 0.96 21.25 26.92
CA TRP A 3 1.06 20.41 28.10
C TRP A 3 0.03 20.86 29.16
N HIS A 4 -0.88 19.96 29.50
CA HIS A 4 -1.97 20.22 30.48
C HIS A 4 -2.83 21.48 30.24
N GLY A 5 -2.98 21.90 29.00
CA GLY A 5 -3.77 23.09 28.63
C GLY A 5 -2.93 24.37 28.46
N GLU A 6 -1.66 24.32 28.80
CA GLU A 6 -0.72 25.43 28.60
C GLU A 6 0.10 25.22 27.34
N TYR A 7 0.46 26.32 26.66
CA TYR A 7 1.30 26.29 25.47
C TYR A 7 2.71 26.79 25.83
N CYS A 8 3.69 25.96 25.55
CA CYS A 8 5.09 26.33 25.61
C CYS A 8 5.60 26.53 24.19
N ILE A 9 6.08 27.71 23.87
CA ILE A 9 6.58 28.11 22.56
C ILE A 9 8.08 28.40 22.71
N GLY A 10 8.90 27.61 22.04
CA GLY A 10 10.33 27.84 21.89
C GLY A 10 10.62 28.40 20.50
N ARG A 11 11.52 29.38 20.41
CA ARG A 11 11.98 30.02 19.19
C ARG A 11 13.31 29.46 18.69
N SER A 12 14.03 28.76 19.56
CA SER A 12 15.31 28.11 19.27
C SER A 12 15.28 26.63 19.63
N VAL A 13 16.26 25.87 19.12
CA VAL A 13 16.44 24.46 19.52
C VAL A 13 16.75 24.34 21.00
N ASP A 14 17.58 25.25 21.56
CA ASP A 14 17.94 25.27 22.97
C ASP A 14 16.69 25.34 23.86
N GLU A 15 15.78 26.27 23.59
CA GLU A 15 14.53 26.41 24.35
C GLU A 15 13.65 25.17 24.31
N ILE A 16 13.64 24.47 23.16
CA ILE A 16 12.91 23.20 23.00
C ILE A 16 13.56 22.12 23.87
N ILE A 17 14.89 21.99 23.81
CA ILE A 17 15.66 21.00 24.60
C ILE A 17 15.52 21.29 26.09
N ASP A 18 15.67 22.54 26.53
CA ASP A 18 15.50 22.94 27.92
C ASP A 18 14.09 22.62 28.44
N THR A 19 13.06 22.84 27.63
CA THR A 19 11.69 22.47 27.98
C THR A 19 11.54 20.96 28.14
N LEU A 20 12.09 20.15 27.21
CA LEU A 20 12.07 18.70 27.30
C LEU A 20 12.83 18.19 28.52
N LYS A 21 13.96 18.80 28.85
CA LYS A 21 14.76 18.49 30.03
C LYS A 21 14.00 18.82 31.32
N TRP A 22 13.35 19.98 31.36
CA TRP A 22 12.50 20.35 32.49
C TRP A 22 11.36 19.32 32.68
N VAL A 23 10.69 18.88 31.61
CA VAL A 23 9.68 17.81 31.69
C VAL A 23 10.29 16.50 32.16
N TYR A 24 11.48 16.14 31.64
CA TYR A 24 12.16 14.90 31.97
C TYR A 24 12.50 14.83 33.48
N ASP A 25 13.06 15.88 34.01
CA ASP A 25 13.53 15.94 35.40
C ASP A 25 12.35 16.06 36.39
N ASN A 26 11.38 16.96 36.12
CA ASN A 26 10.26 17.17 37.02
C ASN A 26 9.34 15.96 37.14
N TYR A 27 9.12 15.22 36.05
CA TYR A 27 8.29 14.02 36.06
C TYR A 27 9.10 12.74 36.28
N LYS A 28 10.41 12.85 36.50
CA LYS A 28 11.34 11.73 36.73
C LYS A 28 11.15 10.64 35.68
N LEU A 29 11.24 11.05 34.42
CA LEU A 29 10.99 10.16 33.30
C LEU A 29 12.05 9.06 33.23
N SER A 30 11.62 7.88 32.76
CA SER A 30 12.45 6.70 32.60
C SER A 30 11.80 5.79 31.55
N ASP A 31 12.45 4.67 31.24
CA ASP A 31 11.86 3.65 30.35
C ASP A 31 10.50 3.12 30.85
N GLU A 32 10.26 3.16 32.14
CA GLU A 32 9.01 2.71 32.78
C GLU A 32 7.99 3.85 32.94
N ASN A 33 8.47 5.09 33.12
CA ASN A 33 7.64 6.28 33.28
C ASN A 33 7.85 7.23 32.11
N ARG A 34 6.92 7.24 31.15
CA ARG A 34 7.09 7.93 29.87
C ARG A 34 6.07 9.04 29.64
N VAL A 35 6.54 10.08 29.01
CA VAL A 35 5.70 11.10 28.37
C VAL A 35 5.61 10.81 26.88
N VAL A 36 4.39 10.79 26.36
CA VAL A 36 4.14 10.58 24.93
C VAL A 36 3.91 11.92 24.23
N ILE A 37 4.76 12.20 23.25
CA ILE A 37 4.74 13.43 22.46
C ILE A 37 4.29 13.09 21.03
N TYR A 38 3.14 13.62 20.58
CA TYR A 38 2.68 13.46 19.21
C TYR A 38 3.22 14.58 18.33
N VAL A 39 3.79 14.17 17.20
CA VAL A 39 4.29 15.06 16.13
C VAL A 39 3.61 14.67 14.83
N HIS A 40 3.16 15.66 14.03
CA HIS A 40 2.56 15.37 12.73
C HIS A 40 3.61 15.35 11.64
N ASN A 41 3.96 14.17 11.11
CA ASN A 41 5.10 13.90 10.25
C ASN A 41 6.45 13.93 11.00
N LEU A 42 6.54 13.13 12.07
CA LEU A 42 7.69 13.05 12.98
C LEU A 42 9.05 13.02 12.25
N SER A 43 9.16 12.36 11.11
CA SER A 43 10.43 12.28 10.39
C SER A 43 10.97 13.63 9.94
N TYR A 44 10.10 14.61 9.71
CA TYR A 44 10.50 15.97 9.38
C TYR A 44 11.08 16.68 10.60
N ASP A 45 10.30 16.79 11.66
CA ASP A 45 10.73 17.51 12.87
C ASP A 45 11.93 16.83 13.55
N TYR A 46 11.95 15.50 13.57
CA TYR A 46 13.03 14.73 14.16
C TYR A 46 14.37 14.94 13.44
N SER A 47 14.38 15.19 12.12
CA SER A 47 15.62 15.46 11.39
C SER A 47 16.34 16.72 11.87
N TYR A 48 15.61 17.70 12.42
CA TYR A 48 16.20 18.92 12.98
C TYR A 48 16.63 18.76 14.44
N LEU A 49 16.03 17.83 15.17
CA LEU A 49 16.21 17.68 16.61
C LEU A 49 17.08 16.48 17.00
N SER A 50 17.30 15.52 16.09
CA SER A 50 17.90 14.22 16.42
C SER A 50 19.26 14.30 17.08
N GLY A 51 20.15 15.17 16.61
CA GLY A 51 21.48 15.35 17.17
C GLY A 51 21.45 15.95 18.57
N PHE A 52 20.66 16.99 18.78
CA PHE A 52 20.51 17.64 20.09
C PHE A 52 19.83 16.73 21.12
N LEU A 53 18.84 15.95 20.70
CA LEU A 53 18.23 14.92 21.56
C LEU A 53 19.22 13.82 21.92
N TYR A 54 20.12 13.44 21.00
CA TYR A 54 21.18 12.49 21.27
C TYR A 54 22.19 13.02 22.27
N GLU A 55 22.65 14.27 22.14
CA GLU A 55 23.59 14.91 23.07
C GLU A 55 23.01 15.01 24.48
N GLU A 56 21.74 15.40 24.64
CA GLU A 56 21.13 15.62 25.94
C GLU A 56 20.61 14.33 26.62
N PHE A 57 19.97 13.42 25.85
CA PHE A 57 19.25 12.26 26.40
C PHE A 57 19.83 10.90 25.96
N GLY A 58 20.96 10.91 25.21
CA GLY A 58 21.59 9.69 24.68
C GLY A 58 20.86 9.11 23.46
N PRO A 59 21.30 7.93 22.98
CA PRO A 59 20.78 7.33 21.75
C PRO A 59 19.31 6.97 21.86
N GLY A 60 18.54 7.34 20.85
CA GLY A 60 17.11 7.02 20.76
C GLY A 60 16.85 5.62 20.20
N GLU A 61 15.92 4.90 20.78
CA GLU A 61 15.36 3.69 20.19
C GLU A 61 14.39 4.06 19.07
N ILE A 62 14.77 3.84 17.81
CA ILE A 62 13.95 4.21 16.65
C ILE A 62 13.17 3.00 16.13
N LEU A 63 11.85 3.12 16.03
CA LEU A 63 10.98 2.21 15.31
C LEU A 63 10.57 2.86 13.99
N ALA A 64 11.12 2.38 12.87
CA ALA A 64 10.85 2.89 11.53
C ALA A 64 10.36 1.78 10.58
N LEU A 65 9.59 2.14 9.57
CA LEU A 65 9.15 1.22 8.51
C LEU A 65 10.23 1.05 7.43
N LYS A 66 10.99 2.09 7.20
CA LYS A 66 12.18 2.19 6.34
C LYS A 66 12.93 3.45 6.75
N SER A 67 14.10 3.66 6.19
CA SER A 67 14.87 4.90 6.41
C SER A 67 13.95 6.13 6.29
N ARG A 68 14.03 7.02 7.26
CA ARG A 68 13.23 8.26 7.34
C ARG A 68 11.69 8.09 7.32
N LYS A 69 11.18 6.91 7.64
CA LYS A 69 9.75 6.68 7.86
C LYS A 69 9.51 6.21 9.29
N ILE A 70 9.71 7.14 10.22
CA ILE A 70 9.71 6.91 11.66
C ILE A 70 8.27 6.80 12.18
N LEU A 71 8.00 5.73 12.91
CA LEU A 71 6.74 5.53 13.65
C LEU A 71 6.82 6.12 15.05
N CYS A 72 7.94 5.88 15.71
CA CYS A 72 8.17 6.22 17.10
C CYS A 72 9.67 6.31 17.37
N VAL A 73 10.08 7.25 18.21
CA VAL A 73 11.44 7.35 18.77
C VAL A 73 11.34 7.50 20.27
N ARG A 74 12.26 6.88 21.01
CA ARG A 74 12.37 6.99 22.46
C ARG A 74 13.77 7.42 22.85
N HIS A 75 13.85 8.52 23.57
CA HIS A 75 15.05 8.93 24.29
C HIS A 75 14.74 8.81 25.78
N GLY A 76 15.14 7.69 26.41
CA GLY A 76 14.72 7.36 27.77
C GLY A 76 13.18 7.42 27.92
N GLY A 77 12.71 8.27 28.82
CA GLY A 77 11.26 8.44 29.08
C GLY A 77 10.52 9.36 28.12
N LEU A 78 11.17 9.97 27.13
CA LEU A 78 10.52 10.77 26.10
C LEU A 78 10.16 9.86 24.90
N GLU A 79 8.87 9.68 24.61
CA GLU A 79 8.38 8.86 23.51
C GLU A 79 7.69 9.72 22.45
N PHE A 80 8.36 9.98 21.34
CA PHE A 80 7.81 10.71 20.19
C PHE A 80 7.06 9.77 19.26
N ARG A 81 5.82 10.09 18.89
CA ARG A 81 4.95 9.30 17.99
C ARG A 81 4.49 10.08 16.78
N CYS A 82 4.53 9.45 15.61
CA CYS A 82 4.09 10.04 14.36
C CYS A 82 2.57 9.95 14.19
N SER A 83 1.86 11.07 14.25
CA SER A 83 0.42 11.13 14.02
C SER A 83 0.03 11.07 12.55
N TYR A 84 0.93 11.45 11.63
CA TYR A 84 0.72 11.27 10.19
C TYR A 84 0.58 9.77 9.83
N LEU A 85 1.44 8.90 10.37
CA LEU A 85 1.35 7.45 10.13
C LEU A 85 0.16 6.79 10.84
N LEU A 86 -0.35 7.40 11.91
CA LEU A 86 -1.59 7.00 12.54
C LEU A 86 -2.81 7.31 11.67
N SER A 87 -2.83 8.47 11.03
CA SER A 87 -3.98 8.96 10.23
C SER A 87 -3.87 8.63 8.74
N ASN A 88 -2.66 8.60 8.17
CA ASN A 88 -2.35 8.63 6.74
C ASN A 88 -2.99 9.82 6.00
N MET A 89 -3.11 10.96 6.67
CA MET A 89 -3.73 12.18 6.15
C MET A 89 -2.94 13.41 6.59
N SER A 90 -3.00 14.49 5.84
CA SER A 90 -2.54 15.79 6.33
C SER A 90 -3.40 16.23 7.53
N LEU A 91 -2.84 17.07 8.39
CA LEU A 91 -3.53 17.51 9.61
C LEU A 91 -4.86 18.21 9.29
N ALA A 92 -4.88 19.05 8.26
CA ALA A 92 -6.11 19.73 7.81
C ALA A 92 -7.21 18.74 7.35
N VAL A 93 -6.83 17.72 6.58
CA VAL A 93 -7.78 16.67 6.12
C VAL A 93 -8.23 15.82 7.30
N TRP A 94 -7.33 15.49 8.21
CA TRP A 94 -7.64 14.67 9.37
C TRP A 94 -8.60 15.37 10.33
N GLY A 95 -8.34 16.66 10.66
CA GLY A 95 -9.22 17.49 11.48
C GLY A 95 -10.62 17.64 10.86
N LYS A 96 -10.68 17.94 9.56
CA LYS A 96 -11.97 18.01 8.85
C LYS A 96 -12.72 16.68 8.88
N ARG A 97 -12.05 15.57 8.68
CA ARG A 97 -12.66 14.23 8.72
C ARG A 97 -13.13 13.85 10.11
N LEU A 98 -12.39 14.23 11.15
CA LEU A 98 -12.80 14.02 12.55
C LEU A 98 -13.83 15.03 13.05
N GLN A 99 -14.23 15.98 12.21
CA GLN A 99 -15.13 17.07 12.57
C GLN A 99 -14.62 17.86 13.79
N CYS A 100 -13.29 18.12 13.80
CA CYS A 100 -12.69 18.94 14.84
C CYS A 100 -13.20 20.38 14.76
N ASN A 101 -13.32 21.03 15.93
CA ASN A 101 -13.69 22.44 16.01
C ASN A 101 -12.51 23.33 15.60
N ILE A 102 -11.28 22.89 15.91
CA ILE A 102 -10.05 23.57 15.55
C ILE A 102 -9.49 22.89 14.29
N THR A 103 -9.35 23.65 13.21
CA THR A 103 -8.78 23.18 11.97
C THR A 103 -7.45 23.87 11.69
N LYS A 104 -6.53 23.16 11.01
CA LYS A 104 -5.24 23.74 10.63
C LYS A 104 -5.46 25.00 9.78
N MET A 105 -4.79 26.09 10.14
CA MET A 105 -4.71 27.29 9.30
C MET A 105 -3.87 27.01 8.06
N VAL A 106 -4.25 27.56 6.93
CA VAL A 106 -3.57 27.38 5.63
C VAL A 106 -3.29 28.75 5.04
N GLY A 107 -2.06 28.95 4.54
CA GLY A 107 -1.66 30.21 3.89
C GLY A 107 -1.38 31.38 4.85
N ALA A 108 -1.19 31.11 6.14
CA ALA A 108 -0.93 32.14 7.14
C ALA A 108 0.56 32.55 7.24
N ILE A 109 1.46 31.76 6.67
CA ILE A 109 2.91 32.01 6.68
C ILE A 109 3.41 31.97 5.23
N ASP A 110 4.22 32.96 4.84
CA ASP A 110 4.97 32.92 3.60
C ASP A 110 6.25 32.10 3.79
N TYR A 111 6.28 30.90 3.23
CA TYR A 111 7.46 30.02 3.29
C TYR A 111 8.64 30.46 2.41
N ASN A 112 8.50 31.54 1.64
CA ASN A 112 9.61 32.14 0.89
C ASN A 112 10.39 33.15 1.75
N GLU A 113 9.83 33.56 2.88
CA GLU A 113 10.50 34.45 3.83
C GLU A 113 11.40 33.65 4.77
N THR A 114 12.65 34.11 4.94
CA THR A 114 13.57 33.49 5.89
C THR A 114 13.28 34.00 7.29
N LEU A 115 12.90 33.10 8.19
CA LEU A 115 12.65 33.39 9.60
C LEU A 115 13.79 32.81 10.46
N TYR A 116 14.42 33.65 11.26
CA TYR A 116 15.41 33.29 12.27
C TYR A 116 14.76 33.19 13.67
N SER A 117 15.47 32.64 14.64
CA SER A 117 14.98 32.50 16.02
C SER A 117 14.65 33.86 16.67
N ASP A 118 15.31 34.91 16.26
CA ASP A 118 15.16 36.30 16.74
C ASP A 118 14.33 37.21 15.81
N SER A 119 13.81 36.70 14.68
CA SER A 119 12.91 37.45 13.81
C SER A 119 11.64 37.86 14.55
N GLU A 120 11.14 39.07 14.32
CA GLU A 120 9.83 39.48 14.83
C GLU A 120 8.72 38.63 14.16
N LEU A 121 7.80 38.13 14.96
CA LEU A 121 6.63 37.41 14.49
C LEU A 121 5.39 38.27 14.68
N ASP A 122 4.58 38.38 13.65
CA ASP A 122 3.29 39.03 13.74
C ASP A 122 2.26 38.17 14.53
N GLN A 123 1.13 38.75 14.82
CA GLN A 123 0.04 38.06 15.54
C GLN A 123 -0.44 36.82 14.80
N THR A 124 -0.45 36.85 13.48
CA THR A 124 -0.89 35.73 12.63
C THR A 124 0.05 34.54 12.75
N ALA A 125 1.36 34.78 12.78
CA ALA A 125 2.36 33.72 12.95
C ALA A 125 2.25 33.05 14.34
N TRP A 126 2.00 33.82 15.41
CA TRP A 126 1.74 33.30 16.73
C TRP A 126 0.46 32.44 16.78
N GLU A 127 -0.63 32.95 16.22
CA GLU A 127 -1.90 32.22 16.13
C GLU A 127 -1.74 30.95 15.32
N TYR A 128 -0.98 30.97 14.23
CA TYR A 128 -0.68 29.80 13.41
C TYR A 128 0.02 28.68 14.21
N MET A 129 1.08 29.03 14.95
CA MET A 129 1.83 28.05 15.75
C MET A 129 0.97 27.40 16.84
N ILE A 130 0.19 28.21 17.55
CA ILE A 130 -0.74 27.72 18.59
C ILE A 130 -1.84 26.85 17.95
N ASN A 131 -2.40 27.29 16.83
CA ASN A 131 -3.47 26.59 16.13
C ASN A 131 -3.03 25.20 15.64
N ASP A 132 -1.83 25.07 15.08
CA ASP A 132 -1.30 23.78 14.60
C ASP A 132 -1.21 22.74 15.73
N VAL A 133 -0.74 23.15 16.90
CA VAL A 133 -0.66 22.29 18.09
C VAL A 133 -2.05 21.95 18.62
N ALA A 134 -2.94 22.96 18.71
CA ALA A 134 -4.32 22.78 19.17
C ALA A 134 -5.12 21.84 18.24
N ALA A 135 -4.98 22.00 16.93
CA ALA A 135 -5.61 21.14 15.94
C ALA A 135 -5.12 19.69 16.05
N LEU A 136 -3.82 19.48 16.23
CA LEU A 136 -3.25 18.15 16.43
C LEU A 136 -3.77 17.51 17.72
N LYS A 137 -3.79 18.26 18.81
CA LYS A 137 -4.32 17.82 20.11
C LYS A 137 -5.77 17.35 19.96
N GLU A 138 -6.65 18.18 19.36
CA GLU A 138 -8.05 17.81 19.17
C GLU A 138 -8.18 16.55 18.31
N CYS A 139 -7.39 16.41 17.24
CA CYS A 139 -7.39 15.22 16.39
C CYS A 139 -7.06 13.95 17.19
N ILE A 140 -6.03 13.98 18.03
CA ILE A 140 -5.63 12.84 18.87
C ILE A 140 -6.73 12.50 19.88
N TYR A 141 -7.29 13.49 20.58
CA TYR A 141 -8.39 13.26 21.56
C TYR A 141 -9.63 12.67 20.89
N ARG A 142 -10.03 13.19 19.72
CA ARG A 142 -11.18 12.64 18.98
C ARG A 142 -10.90 11.23 18.46
N ALA A 143 -9.68 10.95 17.97
CA ALA A 143 -9.31 9.60 17.55
C ALA A 143 -9.39 8.61 18.71
N MET A 144 -8.89 8.98 19.90
CA MET A 144 -9.02 8.17 21.11
C MET A 144 -10.48 7.98 21.54
N TYR A 145 -11.25 9.05 21.55
CA TYR A 145 -12.67 9.01 21.93
C TYR A 145 -13.47 8.05 21.03
N TYR A 146 -13.33 8.15 19.72
CA TYR A 146 -14.07 7.32 18.78
C TYR A 146 -13.72 5.83 18.83
N ASP A 147 -12.48 5.50 19.16
CA ASP A 147 -12.03 4.10 19.28
C ASP A 147 -12.02 3.60 20.72
N LYS A 148 -12.44 4.43 21.67
CA LYS A 148 -12.41 4.14 23.12
C LYS A 148 -11.01 3.79 23.58
N ASP A 149 -10.03 4.53 23.07
CA ASP A 149 -8.62 4.37 23.40
C ASP A 149 -8.15 5.35 24.48
N THR A 150 -7.02 5.03 25.06
CA THR A 150 -6.23 5.91 25.91
C THR A 150 -4.89 6.17 25.22
N ILE A 151 -4.09 7.06 25.77
CA ILE A 151 -2.72 7.33 25.27
C ILE A 151 -1.86 6.05 25.23
N ALA A 152 -2.11 5.10 26.11
CA ALA A 152 -1.39 3.82 26.18
C ALA A 152 -1.89 2.78 25.16
N THR A 153 -3.14 2.88 24.71
CA THR A 153 -3.78 1.85 23.85
C THR A 153 -3.95 2.27 22.39
N ILE A 154 -3.85 3.58 22.11
CA ILE A 154 -3.90 4.10 20.75
C ILE A 154 -2.72 3.53 19.93
N PRO A 155 -2.96 2.92 18.77
CA PRO A 155 -1.89 2.32 17.97
C PRO A 155 -1.04 3.36 17.24
N LEU A 156 0.16 2.97 16.82
CA LEU A 156 1.07 3.85 16.07
C LEU A 156 0.66 4.06 14.61
N THR A 157 -0.21 3.20 14.07
CA THR A 157 -0.63 3.26 12.66
C THR A 157 -2.11 2.99 12.50
N SER A 158 -2.71 3.47 11.41
CA SER A 158 -4.10 3.17 11.05
C SER A 158 -4.40 1.67 10.98
N THR A 159 -3.47 0.87 10.46
CA THR A 159 -3.58 -0.59 10.41
C THR A 159 -3.39 -1.25 11.78
N GLY A 160 -2.85 -0.54 12.76
CA GLY A 160 -2.68 -1.01 14.12
C GLY A 160 -4.02 -1.36 14.82
N TYR A 161 -5.10 -0.65 14.48
CA TYR A 161 -6.45 -0.97 14.96
C TYR A 161 -6.90 -2.36 14.50
N VAL A 162 -6.74 -2.62 13.21
CA VAL A 162 -7.10 -3.91 12.61
C VAL A 162 -6.25 -5.03 13.19
N ARG A 163 -4.95 -4.78 13.35
CA ARG A 163 -4.00 -5.71 13.98
C ARG A 163 -4.43 -6.04 15.42
N ARG A 164 -4.87 -5.05 16.19
CA ARG A 164 -5.36 -5.22 17.56
C ARG A 164 -6.62 -6.09 17.61
N ASP A 165 -7.60 -5.79 16.76
CA ASP A 165 -8.88 -6.50 16.75
C ASP A 165 -8.71 -7.95 16.28
N THR A 166 -7.95 -8.17 15.20
CA THR A 166 -7.64 -9.53 14.69
C THR A 166 -6.81 -10.32 15.70
N ARG A 167 -5.85 -9.69 16.38
CA ARG A 167 -5.07 -10.32 17.46
C ARG A 167 -5.97 -10.74 18.63
N ARG A 168 -6.94 -9.90 19.02
CA ARG A 168 -7.91 -10.26 20.08
C ARG A 168 -8.76 -11.46 19.69
N ALA A 169 -9.24 -11.52 18.45
CA ALA A 169 -10.02 -12.66 17.94
C ALA A 169 -9.18 -13.94 17.91
N THR A 170 -7.98 -13.89 17.36
CA THR A 170 -7.09 -15.07 17.21
C THR A 170 -6.53 -15.57 18.54
N ARG A 171 -6.31 -14.68 19.55
CA ARG A 171 -5.87 -15.09 20.89
C ARG A 171 -6.93 -15.87 21.66
N LYS A 172 -8.21 -15.57 21.44
CA LYS A 172 -9.32 -16.30 22.05
C LYS A 172 -9.50 -17.71 21.48
N ASP A 173 -9.00 -17.95 20.26
CA ASP A 173 -9.12 -19.24 19.58
C ASP A 173 -7.85 -20.06 19.74
N LYS A 174 -7.88 -21.01 20.72
CA LYS A 174 -6.74 -21.93 20.97
C LYS A 174 -6.44 -22.83 19.76
N LYS A 175 -7.48 -23.20 18.97
CA LYS A 175 -7.29 -24.03 17.77
C LYS A 175 -6.53 -23.24 16.71
N TYR A 176 -6.85 -21.94 16.55
CA TYR A 176 -6.14 -21.06 15.65
C TYR A 176 -4.64 -20.98 15.99
N ARG A 177 -4.28 -20.78 17.26
CA ARG A 177 -2.89 -20.66 17.68
C ARG A 177 -2.08 -21.93 17.38
N LYS A 178 -2.67 -23.11 17.63
CA LYS A 178 -2.07 -24.41 17.30
C LYS A 178 -1.87 -24.54 15.78
N TRP A 179 -2.91 -24.27 15.01
CA TRP A 179 -2.88 -24.30 13.54
C TRP A 179 -1.83 -23.33 12.98
N PHE A 180 -1.79 -22.08 13.44
CA PHE A 180 -0.85 -21.06 12.97
C PHE A 180 0.61 -21.51 13.16
N TYR A 181 0.94 -22.11 14.31
CA TYR A 181 2.27 -22.64 14.56
C TYR A 181 2.58 -23.86 13.68
N GLN A 182 1.61 -24.74 13.45
CA GLN A 182 1.76 -25.91 12.60
C GLN A 182 1.96 -25.54 11.12
N CYS A 183 1.34 -24.44 10.66
CA CYS A 183 1.46 -23.92 9.28
C CYS A 183 2.73 -23.10 9.06
N ARG A 184 3.67 -23.04 10.01
CA ARG A 184 4.89 -22.25 9.86
C ARG A 184 5.61 -22.58 8.55
N LEU A 185 6.05 -21.55 7.86
CA LEU A 185 6.83 -21.68 6.63
C LEU A 185 8.26 -22.11 6.97
N SER A 186 8.77 -23.14 6.29
CA SER A 186 10.22 -23.37 6.22
C SER A 186 10.91 -22.24 5.46
N VAL A 187 12.22 -22.09 5.61
CA VAL A 187 12.99 -21.06 4.88
C VAL A 187 12.70 -21.15 3.38
N ARG A 188 12.74 -22.37 2.80
CA ARG A 188 12.51 -22.53 1.36
C ARG A 188 11.07 -22.23 0.96
N ALA A 189 10.08 -22.71 1.68
CA ALA A 189 8.68 -22.40 1.42
C ALA A 189 8.41 -20.88 1.54
N TYR A 190 9.04 -20.21 2.50
CA TYR A 190 8.96 -18.76 2.61
C TYR A 190 9.57 -18.04 1.38
N GLN A 191 10.77 -18.45 0.94
CA GLN A 191 11.41 -17.88 -0.24
C GLN A 191 10.54 -18.05 -1.50
N LEU A 192 10.01 -19.25 -1.71
CA LEU A 192 9.10 -19.53 -2.82
C LEU A 192 7.83 -18.67 -2.73
N ALA A 193 7.21 -18.57 -1.55
CA ALA A 193 6.02 -17.75 -1.33
C ALA A 193 6.30 -16.26 -1.60
N ARG A 194 7.48 -15.77 -1.19
CA ARG A 194 7.89 -14.39 -1.44
C ARG A 194 8.10 -14.10 -2.93
N TRP A 195 8.72 -15.03 -3.68
CA TRP A 195 8.91 -14.89 -5.12
C TRP A 195 7.58 -15.02 -5.89
N ALA A 196 6.69 -15.93 -5.46
CA ALA A 196 5.35 -16.08 -6.04
C ALA A 196 4.44 -14.88 -5.74
N PHE A 197 4.67 -14.13 -4.64
CA PHE A 197 3.85 -12.99 -4.28
C PHE A 197 3.85 -11.96 -5.41
N SER A 198 2.66 -11.64 -5.91
CA SER A 198 2.43 -10.56 -6.87
C SER A 198 1.22 -9.75 -6.43
N GLY A 199 1.25 -8.43 -6.59
CA GLY A 199 0.13 -7.55 -6.24
C GLY A 199 -1.08 -7.71 -7.15
N GLY A 200 -1.96 -6.73 -7.12
CA GLY A 200 -3.09 -6.64 -8.06
C GLY A 200 -2.63 -6.47 -9.50
N LEU A 201 -3.48 -6.87 -10.44
CA LEU A 201 -3.23 -6.72 -11.87
C LEU A 201 -3.72 -5.35 -12.34
N THR A 202 -2.81 -4.55 -12.89
CA THR A 202 -3.13 -3.26 -13.51
C THR A 202 -2.54 -3.23 -14.90
N HIS A 203 -3.37 -2.98 -15.91
CA HIS A 203 -2.93 -2.94 -17.30
C HIS A 203 -3.98 -2.27 -18.18
N GLY A 204 -3.56 -1.75 -19.34
CA GLY A 204 -4.44 -1.26 -20.39
C GLY A 204 -4.34 -2.10 -21.65
N ASN A 205 -5.41 -2.20 -22.42
CA ASN A 205 -5.43 -2.90 -23.69
C ASN A 205 -4.54 -2.17 -24.71
N ARG A 206 -3.39 -2.74 -25.04
CA ARG A 206 -2.37 -2.12 -25.91
C ARG A 206 -2.89 -1.63 -27.27
N PHE A 207 -3.97 -2.23 -27.78
CA PHE A 207 -4.56 -1.82 -29.04
C PHE A 207 -5.47 -0.58 -28.93
N LEU A 208 -5.85 -0.20 -27.71
CA LEU A 208 -6.69 0.95 -27.38
C LEU A 208 -5.93 2.09 -26.70
N GLY A 209 -4.68 1.85 -26.26
CA GLY A 209 -3.84 2.84 -25.59
C GLY A 209 -3.67 4.10 -26.44
N GLY A 210 -3.75 5.27 -25.82
CA GLY A 210 -3.65 6.58 -26.45
C GLY A 210 -4.87 7.02 -27.28
N LYS A 211 -5.86 6.14 -27.46
CA LYS A 211 -7.07 6.43 -28.23
C LYS A 211 -8.23 6.88 -27.33
N ILE A 212 -9.08 7.74 -27.84
CA ILE A 212 -10.35 8.07 -27.18
C ILE A 212 -11.38 6.97 -27.49
N ILE A 213 -11.86 6.34 -26.43
CA ILE A 213 -12.86 5.28 -26.46
C ILE A 213 -14.19 5.87 -26.00
N LYS A 214 -15.28 5.56 -26.68
CA LYS A 214 -16.62 6.06 -26.35
C LYS A 214 -17.48 4.96 -25.72
N ASN A 215 -18.51 5.37 -24.97
CA ASN A 215 -19.50 4.47 -24.37
C ASN A 215 -18.85 3.39 -23.49
N VAL A 216 -18.07 3.83 -22.50
CA VAL A 216 -17.33 2.94 -21.62
C VAL A 216 -18.04 2.80 -20.28
N GLY A 217 -18.27 1.57 -19.84
CA GLY A 217 -18.74 1.24 -18.51
C GLY A 217 -17.57 0.99 -17.57
N HIS A 218 -17.76 1.32 -16.30
CA HIS A 218 -16.81 1.05 -15.23
C HIS A 218 -17.46 0.15 -14.18
N ILE A 219 -16.87 -1.01 -13.95
CA ILE A 219 -17.28 -1.95 -12.89
C ILE A 219 -16.15 -2.15 -11.88
N ASP A 220 -16.55 -2.34 -10.63
CA ASP A 220 -15.63 -2.55 -9.49
C ASP A 220 -16.11 -3.73 -8.64
N TYR A 221 -15.18 -4.50 -8.10
CA TYR A 221 -15.49 -5.57 -7.17
C TYR A 221 -15.82 -5.03 -5.78
N LYS A 222 -17.00 -5.34 -5.27
CA LYS A 222 -17.35 -5.01 -3.89
C LYS A 222 -16.44 -5.69 -2.89
N SER A 223 -15.53 -4.90 -2.28
CA SER A 223 -14.55 -5.37 -1.29
C SER A 223 -13.70 -6.54 -1.81
N HIS A 224 -12.98 -6.34 -2.90
CA HIS A 224 -12.31 -7.40 -3.64
C HIS A 224 -11.42 -8.31 -2.81
N TYR A 225 -10.35 -7.81 -2.15
CA TYR A 225 -9.49 -8.64 -1.32
C TYR A 225 -10.21 -9.31 -0.13
N PRO A 226 -11.04 -8.61 0.66
CA PRO A 226 -11.86 -9.25 1.69
C PRO A 226 -12.78 -10.35 1.15
N SER A 227 -13.36 -10.15 -0.05
CA SER A 227 -14.21 -11.18 -0.67
C SER A 227 -13.41 -12.45 -1.00
N ARG A 228 -12.16 -12.31 -1.47
CA ARG A 228 -11.30 -13.47 -1.72
C ARG A 228 -11.03 -14.25 -0.43
N GLN A 229 -10.79 -13.55 0.69
CA GLN A 229 -10.59 -14.18 1.99
C GLN A 229 -11.87 -14.84 2.57
N GLN A 230 -13.05 -14.38 2.16
CA GLN A 230 -14.33 -14.97 2.55
C GLN A 230 -14.79 -16.11 1.65
N LEU A 231 -14.56 -16.02 0.34
CA LEU A 231 -15.17 -16.90 -0.65
C LEU A 231 -14.26 -17.99 -1.19
N ASP A 232 -12.93 -17.76 -1.23
CA ASP A 232 -12.00 -18.68 -1.88
C ASP A 232 -11.25 -19.59 -0.91
N TYR A 233 -10.65 -20.63 -1.44
CA TYR A 233 -9.79 -21.53 -0.69
C TYR A 233 -8.37 -21.01 -0.62
N MET A 234 -7.73 -21.19 0.53
CA MET A 234 -6.39 -20.73 0.86
C MET A 234 -5.55 -21.90 1.39
N PRO A 235 -4.22 -21.77 1.48
CA PRO A 235 -3.40 -22.77 2.16
C PRO A 235 -3.84 -22.95 3.61
N ALA A 236 -4.21 -24.20 3.99
CA ALA A 236 -4.73 -24.53 5.31
C ALA A 236 -3.81 -25.47 6.12
N SER A 237 -2.70 -25.91 5.53
CA SER A 237 -1.66 -26.70 6.18
C SER A 237 -0.27 -26.13 5.91
N ALA A 238 0.76 -26.68 6.55
CA ALA A 238 2.15 -26.36 6.19
C ALA A 238 2.46 -26.83 4.75
N PHE A 239 3.27 -26.04 4.06
CA PHE A 239 3.82 -26.46 2.77
C PHE A 239 4.85 -27.58 2.96
N LYS A 240 4.68 -28.66 2.22
CA LYS A 240 5.61 -29.78 2.16
C LYS A 240 6.23 -29.85 0.78
N CYS A 241 7.53 -30.10 0.71
CA CYS A 241 8.20 -30.43 -0.55
C CYS A 241 7.58 -31.72 -1.09
N TYR A 242 7.01 -31.66 -2.26
CA TYR A 242 6.50 -32.80 -2.98
C TYR A 242 7.50 -33.28 -4.03
N PHE A 243 8.19 -32.36 -4.68
CA PHE A 243 9.18 -32.62 -5.71
C PHE A 243 10.31 -31.59 -5.64
N ASP A 244 11.54 -32.08 -5.74
CA ASP A 244 12.76 -31.28 -5.93
C ASP A 244 13.64 -32.01 -6.95
N LYS A 245 13.87 -31.36 -8.09
CA LYS A 245 14.67 -31.92 -9.19
C LYS A 245 16.10 -32.30 -8.77
N ARG A 246 16.66 -31.63 -7.78
CA ARG A 246 18.01 -31.90 -7.28
C ARG A 246 18.15 -33.25 -6.58
N GLU A 247 17.03 -33.88 -6.19
CA GLU A 247 16.98 -35.16 -5.51
C GLU A 247 16.79 -36.37 -6.45
N ASP A 248 17.07 -36.18 -7.78
CA ASP A 248 16.90 -37.20 -8.83
C ASP A 248 15.49 -37.85 -8.85
N SER A 249 14.50 -37.10 -8.43
CA SER A 249 13.12 -37.57 -8.39
C SER A 249 12.42 -37.32 -9.74
N PHE A 250 11.43 -38.14 -10.04
CA PHE A 250 10.55 -37.99 -11.21
C PHE A 250 9.22 -37.40 -10.80
N LEU A 251 8.76 -36.36 -11.49
CA LEU A 251 7.43 -35.80 -11.32
C LEU A 251 6.54 -36.30 -12.45
N ASP A 252 5.60 -37.18 -12.10
CA ASP A 252 4.58 -37.66 -13.03
C ASP A 252 3.68 -36.52 -13.48
N PRO A 253 3.52 -36.26 -14.79
CA PRO A 253 2.70 -35.17 -15.29
C PRO A 253 1.23 -35.24 -14.89
N GLU A 254 0.62 -36.44 -14.82
CA GLU A 254 -0.78 -36.62 -14.42
C GLU A 254 -0.95 -36.27 -12.93
N VAL A 255 -0.01 -36.69 -12.09
CA VAL A 255 0.02 -36.35 -10.67
C VAL A 255 0.22 -34.86 -10.47
N PHE A 256 1.13 -34.24 -11.25
CA PHE A 256 1.33 -32.80 -11.21
C PHE A 256 0.04 -32.04 -11.51
N HIS A 257 -0.66 -32.37 -12.60
CA HIS A 257 -1.95 -31.74 -12.94
C HIS A 257 -3.00 -31.94 -11.85
N LYS A 258 -3.11 -33.14 -11.28
CA LYS A 258 -4.04 -33.43 -10.18
C LYS A 258 -3.71 -32.59 -8.91
N LEU A 259 -2.45 -32.36 -8.62
CA LEU A 259 -2.04 -31.51 -7.51
C LEU A 259 -2.40 -30.04 -7.76
N LEU A 260 -2.23 -29.53 -8.98
CA LEU A 260 -2.65 -28.17 -9.34
C LEU A 260 -4.17 -27.95 -9.15
N GLU A 261 -4.98 -28.98 -9.37
CA GLU A 261 -6.43 -28.89 -9.19
C GLU A 261 -6.88 -29.01 -7.72
N SER A 262 -6.16 -29.79 -6.91
CA SER A 262 -6.61 -30.20 -5.57
C SER A 262 -5.87 -29.52 -4.40
N GLN A 263 -4.68 -28.98 -4.63
CA GLN A 263 -3.81 -28.41 -3.59
C GLN A 263 -3.49 -26.92 -3.85
N CYS A 264 -3.01 -26.24 -2.82
CA CYS A 264 -2.32 -24.97 -2.99
C CYS A 264 -0.85 -25.24 -3.26
N CYS A 265 -0.32 -24.74 -4.38
CA CYS A 265 1.01 -25.09 -4.85
C CYS A 265 1.91 -23.85 -4.94
N LEU A 266 3.16 -23.98 -4.47
CA LEU A 266 4.27 -23.08 -4.79
C LEU A 266 5.16 -23.81 -5.79
N ILE A 267 5.33 -23.24 -6.98
CA ILE A 267 5.93 -23.92 -8.12
C ILE A 267 7.10 -23.09 -8.64
N HIS A 268 8.31 -23.66 -8.55
CA HIS A 268 9.47 -23.15 -9.27
C HIS A 268 9.57 -23.87 -10.60
N ILE A 269 9.45 -23.15 -11.70
CA ILE A 269 9.33 -23.66 -13.06
C ILE A 269 10.20 -22.86 -14.03
N ILE A 270 10.78 -23.52 -15.02
CA ILE A 270 11.54 -22.91 -16.10
C ILE A 270 10.84 -23.24 -17.41
N PHE A 271 10.44 -22.21 -18.14
CA PHE A 271 9.92 -22.32 -19.50
C PHE A 271 11.08 -22.14 -20.51
N ASN A 272 11.10 -22.92 -21.58
CA ASN A 272 12.11 -22.80 -22.63
C ASN A 272 11.98 -21.46 -23.37
N ASN A 273 10.76 -21.03 -23.59
CA ASN A 273 10.36 -19.74 -24.12
C ASN A 273 8.93 -19.45 -23.69
N LEU A 274 8.48 -18.21 -23.90
CA LEU A 274 7.08 -17.82 -23.70
C LEU A 274 6.67 -16.84 -24.81
N LYS A 275 5.61 -17.16 -25.54
CA LYS A 275 5.02 -16.29 -26.56
C LYS A 275 3.55 -16.10 -26.28
N LEU A 276 3.12 -14.84 -26.10
CA LEU A 276 1.73 -14.52 -25.84
C LEU A 276 0.85 -14.94 -27.03
N LYS A 277 -0.21 -15.70 -26.76
CA LYS A 277 -1.15 -16.16 -27.78
C LYS A 277 -1.84 -15.00 -28.48
N LYS A 278 -2.12 -15.15 -29.76
CA LYS A 278 -2.86 -14.16 -30.55
C LYS A 278 -4.24 -13.91 -29.93
N GLY A 279 -4.62 -12.64 -29.80
CA GLY A 279 -5.91 -12.23 -29.25
C GLY A 279 -5.91 -12.00 -27.74
N VAL A 280 -4.90 -12.44 -26.99
CA VAL A 280 -4.76 -12.10 -25.59
C VAL A 280 -4.26 -10.65 -25.47
N THR A 281 -5.04 -9.81 -24.78
CA THR A 281 -4.75 -8.39 -24.63
C THR A 281 -4.48 -7.98 -23.18
N LEU A 282 -4.69 -8.88 -22.21
CA LEU A 282 -4.37 -8.71 -20.81
C LEU A 282 -3.38 -9.81 -20.36
N PRO A 283 -2.05 -9.62 -20.55
CA PRO A 283 -1.05 -10.60 -20.15
C PRO A 283 -0.93 -10.69 -18.63
N VAL A 284 -0.93 -11.92 -18.09
CA VAL A 284 -0.77 -12.14 -16.65
C VAL A 284 0.65 -11.90 -16.16
N LEU A 285 1.67 -12.32 -16.94
CA LEU A 285 3.05 -12.38 -16.52
C LEU A 285 3.74 -11.01 -16.58
N SER A 286 4.27 -10.55 -15.45
CA SER A 286 5.12 -9.37 -15.37
C SER A 286 6.60 -9.72 -15.57
N LYS A 287 7.35 -8.91 -16.32
CA LYS A 287 8.80 -9.07 -16.54
C LYS A 287 9.57 -9.18 -15.23
N SER A 288 9.19 -8.38 -14.22
CA SER A 288 9.80 -8.40 -12.88
C SER A 288 9.64 -9.74 -12.12
N LYS A 289 8.79 -10.64 -12.60
CA LYS A 289 8.59 -11.99 -12.02
C LYS A 289 9.43 -13.07 -12.70
N VAL A 290 10.09 -12.75 -13.81
CA VAL A 290 11.03 -13.63 -14.48
C VAL A 290 12.36 -13.54 -13.74
N LEU A 291 12.72 -14.57 -12.95
CA LEU A 291 13.93 -14.59 -12.12
C LEU A 291 15.22 -14.64 -12.95
N SER A 292 15.15 -15.21 -14.14
CA SER A 292 16.28 -15.33 -15.09
C SER A 292 16.25 -14.25 -16.18
N TYR A 293 15.70 -13.07 -15.89
CA TYR A 293 15.54 -12.00 -16.89
C TYR A 293 16.86 -11.59 -17.59
N MET A 294 18.01 -11.78 -16.95
CA MET A 294 19.33 -11.51 -17.55
C MET A 294 19.75 -12.58 -18.56
N MET A 295 19.15 -13.78 -18.48
CA MET A 295 19.39 -14.89 -19.41
C MET A 295 18.37 -14.94 -20.55
N CYS A 296 17.26 -14.22 -20.41
CA CYS A 296 16.19 -14.12 -21.39
C CYS A 296 16.42 -12.94 -22.32
N LYS A 297 16.10 -13.08 -23.58
CA LYS A 297 16.01 -11.97 -24.53
C LYS A 297 14.54 -11.55 -24.65
N PHE A 298 14.21 -10.42 -24.12
CA PHE A 298 12.95 -9.72 -24.41
C PHE A 298 13.24 -8.84 -25.62
N THR A 299 13.14 -9.38 -26.83
CA THR A 299 13.52 -8.63 -28.03
C THR A 299 12.40 -7.65 -28.40
N ASN A 300 12.81 -6.40 -28.60
CA ASN A 300 12.07 -5.45 -29.41
C ASN A 300 12.43 -5.73 -30.87
N ASP A 301 11.96 -6.85 -31.41
CA ASP A 301 11.90 -6.98 -32.86
C ASP A 301 10.80 -6.03 -33.33
N TRP A 302 11.06 -5.25 -34.39
CA TRP A 302 10.12 -4.22 -34.86
C TRP A 302 8.70 -4.76 -35.10
N ASP A 303 8.59 -6.07 -35.38
CA ASP A 303 7.31 -6.73 -35.62
C ASP A 303 6.68 -7.39 -34.37
N VAL A 304 7.46 -7.66 -33.30
CA VAL A 304 6.96 -8.36 -32.10
C VAL A 304 7.65 -7.84 -30.85
N PRO A 305 7.02 -6.92 -30.11
CA PRO A 305 7.58 -6.37 -28.87
C PRO A 305 7.77 -7.47 -27.82
N GLY A 306 8.88 -7.41 -27.08
CA GLY A 306 9.17 -8.34 -25.98
C GLY A 306 8.27 -8.13 -24.78
N THR A 307 7.90 -6.87 -24.52
CA THR A 307 7.06 -6.48 -23.38
C THR A 307 6.05 -5.41 -23.77
N ASP A 308 4.97 -5.32 -23.01
CA ASP A 308 3.97 -4.26 -23.07
C ASP A 308 3.70 -3.72 -21.65
N ASN A 309 4.08 -2.47 -21.38
CA ASN A 309 3.92 -1.87 -20.05
C ASN A 309 4.38 -2.80 -18.90
N GLY A 310 5.57 -3.39 -19.05
CA GLY A 310 6.16 -4.32 -18.10
C GLY A 310 5.54 -5.73 -18.06
N LYS A 311 4.61 -6.04 -18.94
CA LYS A 311 4.06 -7.39 -19.14
C LYS A 311 4.79 -8.11 -20.26
N VAL A 312 5.05 -9.40 -20.08
CA VAL A 312 5.75 -10.23 -21.07
C VAL A 312 4.84 -10.50 -22.27
N ILE A 313 5.33 -10.18 -23.47
CA ILE A 313 4.71 -10.55 -24.74
C ILE A 313 5.51 -11.72 -25.36
N ASN A 314 6.82 -11.58 -25.44
CA ASN A 314 7.70 -12.64 -25.90
C ASN A 314 8.93 -12.70 -25.01
N CYS A 315 9.35 -13.92 -24.69
CA CYS A 315 10.58 -14.21 -24.00
C CYS A 315 11.27 -15.35 -24.72
N TYR A 316 12.46 -15.10 -25.25
CA TYR A 316 13.31 -16.09 -25.90
C TYR A 316 14.39 -16.56 -24.92
N GLY A 317 14.51 -17.88 -24.76
CA GLY A 317 15.41 -18.52 -23.81
C GLY A 317 14.71 -18.81 -22.46
N PRO A 318 15.47 -19.39 -21.52
CA PRO A 318 14.89 -19.95 -20.30
C PRO A 318 14.31 -18.88 -19.38
N ALA A 319 13.02 -18.95 -19.15
CA ALA A 319 12.26 -18.08 -18.23
C ALA A 319 11.97 -18.82 -16.92
N ALA A 320 12.79 -18.57 -15.89
CA ALA A 320 12.58 -19.13 -14.56
C ALA A 320 11.56 -18.29 -13.78
N LEU A 321 10.54 -18.94 -13.23
CA LEU A 321 9.45 -18.31 -12.48
C LEU A 321 9.21 -19.05 -11.18
N VAL A 322 8.71 -18.33 -10.17
CA VAL A 322 8.00 -18.95 -9.04
C VAL A 322 6.58 -18.39 -9.01
N CYS A 323 5.61 -19.28 -9.02
CA CYS A 323 4.19 -18.91 -9.10
C CYS A 323 3.31 -19.84 -8.26
N THR A 324 2.05 -19.42 -8.05
CA THR A 324 1.00 -20.28 -7.50
C THR A 324 0.37 -21.13 -8.61
N GLU A 325 -0.41 -22.16 -8.24
CA GLU A 325 -1.23 -22.93 -9.19
C GLU A 325 -2.19 -22.04 -9.98
N LEU A 326 -2.69 -20.97 -9.37
CA LEU A 326 -3.61 -20.02 -10.01
C LEU A 326 -2.90 -19.21 -11.10
N ASP A 327 -1.72 -18.70 -10.80
CA ASP A 327 -0.93 -17.94 -11.79
C ASP A 327 -0.43 -18.85 -12.90
N LEU A 328 0.01 -20.08 -12.58
CA LEU A 328 0.47 -21.06 -13.60
C LEU A 328 -0.65 -21.41 -14.59
N LYS A 329 -1.87 -21.63 -14.10
CA LYS A 329 -3.05 -21.86 -14.95
C LYS A 329 -3.17 -20.77 -16.02
N TRP A 330 -3.08 -19.51 -15.64
CA TRP A 330 -3.18 -18.38 -16.57
C TRP A 330 -1.97 -18.25 -17.49
N ILE A 331 -0.76 -18.58 -17.03
CA ILE A 331 0.43 -18.61 -17.89
C ILE A 331 0.27 -19.66 -18.99
N LEU A 332 -0.14 -20.87 -18.64
CA LEU A 332 -0.37 -21.95 -19.61
C LEU A 332 -1.56 -21.66 -20.55
N ASP A 333 -2.58 -20.96 -20.07
CA ASP A 333 -3.71 -20.53 -20.89
C ASP A 333 -3.32 -19.46 -21.92
N GLN A 334 -2.49 -18.48 -21.52
CA GLN A 334 -2.21 -17.28 -22.29
C GLN A 334 -0.97 -17.36 -23.17
N TYR A 335 -0.03 -18.28 -22.88
CA TYR A 335 1.24 -18.35 -23.60
C TYR A 335 1.45 -19.69 -24.29
N ASP A 336 2.01 -19.63 -25.49
CA ASP A 336 2.64 -20.77 -26.14
C ASP A 336 4.07 -20.92 -25.64
N THR A 337 4.54 -22.17 -25.50
CA THR A 337 5.90 -22.54 -25.07
C THR A 337 6.37 -23.80 -25.75
N ASP A 338 7.67 -23.91 -26.03
CA ASP A 338 8.29 -25.14 -26.55
C ASP A 338 8.53 -26.20 -25.45
N GLY A 339 8.06 -25.91 -24.25
CA GLY A 339 8.14 -26.80 -23.10
C GLY A 339 8.56 -26.08 -21.82
N TYR A 340 8.38 -26.78 -20.73
CA TYR A 340 8.77 -26.32 -19.40
C TYR A 340 9.29 -27.46 -18.54
N GLU A 341 10.00 -27.11 -17.49
CA GLU A 341 10.51 -28.01 -16.51
C GLU A 341 10.25 -27.51 -15.09
N VAL A 342 9.58 -28.34 -14.28
CA VAL A 342 9.39 -28.06 -12.86
C VAL A 342 10.70 -28.32 -12.13
N GLN A 343 11.16 -27.35 -11.36
CA GLN A 343 12.37 -27.45 -10.54
C GLN A 343 12.03 -27.86 -9.11
N GLU A 344 10.98 -27.26 -8.55
CA GLU A 344 10.52 -27.56 -7.19
C GLU A 344 8.99 -27.41 -7.13
N LEU A 345 8.36 -28.27 -6.36
CA LEU A 345 6.92 -28.24 -6.07
C LEU A 345 6.69 -28.41 -4.58
N TYR A 346 6.11 -27.40 -3.95
CA TYR A 346 5.66 -27.42 -2.58
C TYR A 346 4.14 -27.37 -2.54
N VAL A 347 3.52 -28.22 -1.75
CA VAL A 347 2.05 -28.37 -1.68
C VAL A 347 1.54 -28.15 -0.27
N ALA A 348 0.35 -27.57 -0.17
CA ALA A 348 -0.42 -27.41 1.05
C ALA A 348 -1.90 -27.71 0.79
N GLU A 349 -2.59 -28.25 1.79
CA GLU A 349 -4.02 -28.55 1.71
C GLU A 349 -4.82 -27.24 1.49
N ARG A 350 -5.87 -27.33 0.69
CA ARG A 350 -6.84 -26.24 0.51
C ARG A 350 -7.82 -26.19 1.67
N GLY A 351 -8.07 -25.00 2.17
CA GLY A 351 -9.10 -24.78 3.18
C GLY A 351 -9.54 -23.32 3.21
N ARG A 352 -10.52 -23.02 4.02
CA ARG A 352 -10.96 -21.63 4.19
C ARG A 352 -10.09 -20.90 5.20
N VAL A 353 -9.99 -19.59 5.04
CA VAL A 353 -9.42 -18.72 6.09
C VAL A 353 -10.09 -19.04 7.42
N PRO A 354 -9.33 -19.21 8.52
CA PRO A 354 -9.90 -19.57 9.82
C PRO A 354 -11.04 -18.65 10.26
N LYS A 355 -12.08 -19.26 10.87
CA LYS A 355 -13.32 -18.57 11.22
C LYS A 355 -13.11 -17.30 12.04
N CYS A 356 -12.23 -17.32 13.02
CA CYS A 356 -11.97 -16.16 13.88
C CYS A 356 -11.46 -14.92 13.09
N ILE A 357 -10.81 -15.13 11.95
CA ILE A 357 -10.38 -14.05 11.04
C ILE A 357 -11.54 -13.65 10.14
N ARG A 358 -12.27 -14.63 9.58
CA ARG A 358 -13.44 -14.34 8.75
C ARG A 358 -14.51 -13.55 9.52
N ASP A 359 -14.69 -13.81 10.80
CA ASP A 359 -15.62 -13.07 11.67
C ASP A 359 -15.18 -11.60 11.86
N VAL A 360 -13.86 -11.31 11.87
CA VAL A 360 -13.36 -9.91 11.90
C VAL A 360 -13.61 -9.21 10.57
N ILE A 361 -13.40 -9.92 9.45
CA ILE A 361 -13.71 -9.40 8.11
C ILE A 361 -15.21 -9.05 8.02
N ASP A 362 -16.06 -9.98 8.44
CA ASP A 362 -17.52 -9.83 8.39
C ASP A 362 -18.00 -8.69 9.27
N LYS A 363 -17.42 -8.53 10.47
CA LYS A 363 -17.71 -7.37 11.34
C LYS A 363 -17.42 -6.04 10.63
N TYR A 364 -16.24 -5.89 10.02
CA TYR A 364 -15.91 -4.62 9.33
C TYR A 364 -16.73 -4.40 8.06
N PHE A 365 -17.09 -5.47 7.36
CA PHE A 365 -17.98 -5.38 6.21
C PHE A 365 -19.38 -4.93 6.66
N THR A 366 -19.92 -5.54 7.71
CA THR A 366 -21.22 -5.17 8.33
C THR A 366 -21.19 -3.72 8.78
N ASP A 367 -20.17 -3.33 9.55
CA ASP A 367 -20.02 -1.94 10.01
C ASP A 367 -20.00 -0.95 8.83
N LYS A 368 -19.24 -1.27 7.75
CA LYS A 368 -19.17 -0.45 6.53
C LYS A 368 -20.54 -0.32 5.83
N GLU A 369 -21.31 -1.40 5.72
CA GLU A 369 -22.58 -1.41 5.00
C GLU A 369 -23.73 -0.76 5.79
N CYS A 370 -23.69 -0.85 7.13
CA CYS A 370 -24.73 -0.32 8.01
C CYS A 370 -24.51 1.14 8.42
N LEU A 371 -23.28 1.66 8.37
CA LEU A 371 -22.96 3.02 8.75
C LEU A 371 -23.34 4.04 7.66
N PRO A 372 -23.76 5.27 8.06
CA PRO A 372 -23.97 6.37 7.13
C PRO A 372 -22.71 6.73 6.37
N ASP A 373 -22.86 7.28 5.16
CA ASP A 373 -21.77 7.86 4.42
C ASP A 373 -21.07 8.92 5.27
N GLY A 374 -19.75 8.89 5.25
CA GLY A 374 -18.93 9.78 6.05
C GLY A 374 -17.78 9.04 6.73
N ILE A 375 -17.11 9.76 7.64
CA ILE A 375 -15.84 9.34 8.24
C ILE A 375 -15.87 7.95 8.88
N PHE A 376 -16.97 7.58 9.54
CA PHE A 376 -17.06 6.29 10.22
C PHE A 376 -17.13 5.12 9.24
N ARG A 377 -17.90 5.30 8.17
CA ARG A 377 -17.96 4.31 7.08
C ARG A 377 -16.62 4.17 6.38
N ASP A 378 -15.97 5.30 6.04
CA ASP A 378 -14.62 5.31 5.43
C ASP A 378 -13.59 4.63 6.32
N LYS A 379 -13.67 4.85 7.62
CA LYS A 379 -12.79 4.20 8.60
C LYS A 379 -12.98 2.68 8.60
N GLN A 380 -14.22 2.19 8.54
CA GLN A 380 -14.49 0.75 8.46
C GLN A 380 -14.08 0.18 7.10
N LYS A 381 -14.28 0.90 5.98
CA LYS A 381 -13.76 0.53 4.66
C LYS A 381 -12.24 0.36 4.68
N ASN A 382 -11.53 1.32 5.28
CA ASN A 382 -10.06 1.25 5.39
C ASN A 382 -9.60 0.10 6.30
N ARG A 383 -10.32 -0.17 7.39
CA ARG A 383 -10.04 -1.31 8.27
C ARG A 383 -10.26 -2.64 7.56
N LEU A 384 -11.36 -2.77 6.83
CA LEU A 384 -11.67 -3.95 6.04
C LEU A 384 -10.55 -4.26 5.03
N ASN A 385 -10.12 -3.28 4.26
CA ASN A 385 -9.02 -3.43 3.32
C ASN A 385 -7.67 -3.65 4.02
N GLY A 386 -7.49 -3.09 5.22
CA GLY A 386 -6.29 -3.27 6.02
C GLY A 386 -6.05 -4.71 6.50
N ILE A 387 -7.08 -5.56 6.57
CA ILE A 387 -6.92 -6.97 6.97
C ILE A 387 -6.02 -7.70 5.97
N TYR A 388 -6.30 -7.58 4.68
CA TYR A 388 -5.44 -8.17 3.66
C TYR A 388 -3.98 -7.71 3.79
N GLY A 389 -3.76 -6.41 3.93
CA GLY A 389 -2.41 -5.85 4.05
C GLY A 389 -1.59 -6.45 5.22
N MET A 390 -2.24 -6.87 6.29
CA MET A 390 -1.54 -7.56 7.39
C MET A 390 -1.05 -8.95 6.99
N PHE A 391 -1.83 -9.71 6.21
CA PHE A 391 -1.42 -11.02 5.71
C PHE A 391 -0.37 -10.92 4.61
N ALA A 392 -0.37 -9.84 3.84
CA ALA A 392 0.64 -9.55 2.83
C ALA A 392 1.94 -8.94 3.41
N THR A 393 1.96 -8.63 4.72
CA THR A 393 3.17 -8.12 5.38
C THR A 393 4.21 -9.24 5.49
N ASP A 394 5.42 -8.99 4.99
CA ASP A 394 6.54 -9.94 5.06
C ASP A 394 6.86 -10.28 6.53
N PRO A 395 6.86 -11.58 6.93
CA PRO A 395 7.24 -11.98 8.28
C PRO A 395 8.74 -11.81 8.58
N VAL A 396 9.56 -11.78 7.54
CA VAL A 396 11.00 -11.52 7.63
C VAL A 396 11.23 -10.03 7.32
N ARG A 397 11.68 -9.30 8.31
CA ARG A 397 11.79 -7.85 8.21
C ARG A 397 13.22 -7.42 7.97
N ILE A 398 13.35 -6.40 7.14
CA ILE A 398 14.58 -5.62 7.04
C ILE A 398 14.76 -4.87 8.35
N GLU A 399 15.94 -4.96 8.94
CA GLU A 399 16.29 -4.17 10.11
C GLU A 399 16.73 -2.78 9.64
N VAL A 400 16.03 -1.77 10.13
CA VAL A 400 16.32 -0.36 9.84
C VAL A 400 16.97 0.23 11.07
N LYS A 401 18.19 0.74 10.93
CA LYS A 401 18.97 1.33 12.00
C LYS A 401 19.35 2.76 11.66
N TYR A 402 19.40 3.58 12.67
CA TYR A 402 20.02 4.89 12.61
C TYR A 402 21.25 4.88 13.50
N ASP A 403 22.37 5.26 12.94
CA ASP A 403 23.65 5.39 13.63
C ASP A 403 23.86 6.88 13.97
N TYR A 404 23.87 7.20 15.24
CA TYR A 404 24.02 8.57 15.73
C TYR A 404 25.45 9.10 15.58
N ASP A 405 26.45 8.23 15.57
CA ASP A 405 27.85 8.65 15.42
C ASP A 405 28.15 9.09 13.99
N SER A 406 27.63 8.36 13.02
CA SER A 406 27.76 8.71 11.59
C SER A 406 26.59 9.52 11.04
N MET A 407 25.55 9.80 11.84
CA MET A 407 24.30 10.46 11.46
C MET A 407 23.68 9.84 10.21
N SER A 408 23.68 8.51 10.11
CA SER A 408 23.27 7.80 8.89
C SER A 408 22.26 6.68 9.12
N TRP A 409 21.45 6.44 8.10
CA TRP A 409 20.51 5.33 8.07
C TRP A 409 21.11 4.13 7.35
N SER A 410 20.90 2.93 7.89
CA SER A 410 21.25 1.66 7.25
C SER A 410 20.06 0.70 7.22
N GLU A 411 20.00 -0.13 6.18
CA GLU A 411 18.99 -1.18 6.03
C GLU A 411 19.69 -2.49 5.69
N GLU A 412 19.56 -3.50 6.56
CA GLU A 412 20.10 -4.84 6.33
C GLU A 412 19.18 -5.61 5.38
N ARG A 413 19.51 -5.59 4.07
CA ARG A 413 18.72 -6.23 3.01
C ARG A 413 19.18 -7.65 2.66
N ASN A 414 20.46 -7.97 2.92
CA ASN A 414 21.07 -9.25 2.53
C ASN A 414 20.98 -10.25 3.68
N LEU A 415 19.83 -10.89 3.82
CA LEU A 415 19.58 -11.87 4.86
C LEU A 415 20.06 -13.26 4.45
N THR A 416 20.90 -13.86 5.28
CA THR A 416 21.31 -15.28 5.10
C THR A 416 20.15 -16.23 5.41
N PRO A 417 20.18 -17.50 4.93
CA PRO A 417 19.18 -18.50 5.29
C PRO A 417 19.00 -18.67 6.79
N ASP A 418 20.08 -18.59 7.58
CA ASP A 418 20.03 -18.71 9.04
C ASP A 418 19.31 -17.51 9.68
N MET A 419 19.60 -16.30 9.23
CA MET A 419 18.89 -15.08 9.68
C MET A 419 17.39 -15.16 9.35
N ILE A 420 17.05 -15.65 8.16
CA ILE A 420 15.64 -15.88 7.76
C ILE A 420 14.99 -16.91 8.68
N SER A 421 15.67 -18.03 8.96
CA SER A 421 15.18 -19.08 9.85
C SER A 421 14.88 -18.54 11.25
N ASP A 422 15.83 -17.78 11.82
CA ASP A 422 15.70 -17.17 13.14
C ASP A 422 14.53 -16.18 13.21
N GLN A 423 14.37 -15.35 12.17
CA GLN A 423 13.26 -14.39 12.11
C GLN A 423 11.90 -15.10 11.98
N LEU A 424 11.80 -16.13 11.14
CA LEU A 424 10.58 -16.95 11.01
C LEU A 424 10.24 -17.62 12.33
N ASP A 425 11.22 -18.22 13.00
CA ASP A 425 11.03 -18.87 14.30
C ASP A 425 10.53 -17.86 15.35
N LYS A 426 11.17 -16.70 15.45
CA LYS A 426 10.73 -15.59 16.33
C LYS A 426 9.31 -15.15 15.98
N PHE A 427 8.99 -15.03 14.66
CA PHE A 427 7.67 -14.62 14.20
C PHE A 427 6.57 -15.60 14.63
N TYR A 428 6.74 -16.90 14.41
CA TYR A 428 5.72 -17.89 14.73
C TYR A 428 5.61 -18.21 16.23
N LYS A 429 6.71 -18.11 16.99
CA LYS A 429 6.72 -18.26 18.45
C LYS A 429 6.11 -17.06 19.18
N ASN A 430 6.17 -15.87 18.59
CA ASN A 430 5.64 -14.67 19.22
C ASN A 430 4.10 -14.71 19.27
N GLY A 431 3.55 -14.74 20.49
CA GLY A 431 2.11 -14.74 20.75
C GLY A 431 1.34 -13.53 20.18
N ASN A 432 2.01 -12.48 19.77
CA ASN A 432 1.42 -11.30 19.17
C ASN A 432 1.20 -11.43 17.66
N ASN A 433 1.90 -12.35 16.99
CA ASN A 433 1.75 -12.57 15.57
C ASN A 433 0.64 -13.58 15.28
N PHE A 434 -0.07 -13.36 14.19
CA PHE A 434 -1.22 -14.18 13.79
C PHE A 434 -1.39 -14.23 12.26
N ALA A 435 -0.73 -13.40 11.49
CA ALA A 435 -0.94 -13.30 10.04
C ALA A 435 -0.11 -14.38 9.32
N TYR A 436 -0.79 -15.36 8.72
CA TYR A 436 -0.14 -16.38 7.91
C TYR A 436 0.15 -15.81 6.52
N TYR A 437 1.42 -15.59 6.20
CA TYR A 437 1.87 -14.88 4.99
C TYR A 437 1.33 -15.47 3.69
N ALA A 438 1.23 -16.80 3.61
CA ALA A 438 0.68 -17.47 2.43
C ALA A 438 -0.77 -17.03 2.12
N HIS A 439 -1.59 -16.68 3.12
CA HIS A 439 -2.92 -16.13 2.86
C HIS A 439 -2.86 -14.81 2.10
N GLY A 440 -1.85 -13.96 2.34
CA GLY A 440 -1.63 -12.74 1.56
C GLY A 440 -1.29 -13.03 0.10
N VAL A 441 -0.43 -14.04 -0.15
CA VAL A 441 -0.05 -14.49 -1.49
C VAL A 441 -1.27 -14.99 -2.27
N TRP A 442 -2.07 -15.88 -1.67
CA TRP A 442 -3.27 -16.43 -2.33
C TRP A 442 -4.39 -15.41 -2.48
N THR A 443 -4.54 -14.46 -1.56
CA THR A 443 -5.54 -13.39 -1.72
C THR A 443 -5.32 -12.61 -3.01
N THR A 444 -4.08 -12.22 -3.31
CA THR A 444 -3.78 -11.51 -4.57
C THR A 444 -3.80 -12.42 -5.79
N ALA A 445 -3.42 -13.69 -5.66
CA ALA A 445 -3.50 -14.66 -6.75
C ALA A 445 -4.97 -14.90 -7.16
N HIS A 446 -5.88 -15.12 -6.20
CA HIS A 446 -7.32 -15.19 -6.47
C HIS A 446 -7.89 -13.87 -7.02
N SER A 447 -7.40 -12.72 -6.55
CA SER A 447 -7.81 -11.42 -7.09
C SER A 447 -7.48 -11.32 -8.58
N ARG A 448 -6.26 -11.69 -8.98
CA ARG A 448 -5.85 -11.73 -10.39
C ARG A 448 -6.66 -12.75 -11.20
N ASP A 449 -6.86 -13.96 -10.65
CA ASP A 449 -7.69 -15.00 -11.29
C ASP A 449 -9.10 -14.48 -11.60
N LYS A 450 -9.75 -13.82 -10.63
CA LYS A 450 -11.10 -13.29 -10.84
C LYS A 450 -11.15 -12.14 -11.85
N LEU A 451 -10.20 -11.21 -11.78
CA LEU A 451 -10.13 -10.10 -12.74
C LEU A 451 -9.88 -10.62 -14.17
N LEU A 452 -8.95 -11.57 -14.34
CA LEU A 452 -8.68 -12.20 -15.62
C LEU A 452 -9.91 -12.98 -16.17
N THR A 453 -10.64 -13.67 -15.29
CA THR A 453 -11.89 -14.35 -15.64
C THR A 453 -12.94 -13.34 -16.15
N VAL A 454 -13.11 -12.22 -15.44
CA VAL A 454 -14.05 -11.16 -15.87
C VAL A 454 -13.65 -10.58 -17.22
N VAL A 455 -12.38 -10.27 -17.41
CA VAL A 455 -11.92 -9.69 -18.69
C VAL A 455 -12.02 -10.68 -19.84
N ARG A 456 -11.66 -11.97 -19.63
CA ARG A 456 -11.69 -12.97 -20.70
C ARG A 456 -13.12 -13.45 -21.00
N ASP A 457 -13.87 -13.87 -19.98
CA ASP A 457 -15.09 -14.68 -20.16
C ASP A 457 -16.36 -13.83 -20.13
N ILE A 458 -16.35 -12.68 -19.46
CA ILE A 458 -17.53 -11.82 -19.30
C ILE A 458 -17.49 -10.65 -20.28
N ILE A 459 -16.40 -9.87 -20.26
CA ILE A 459 -16.24 -8.69 -21.12
C ILE A 459 -15.78 -9.11 -22.53
N GLY A 460 -14.81 -10.01 -22.62
CA GLY A 460 -14.10 -10.39 -23.84
C GLY A 460 -12.88 -9.48 -24.09
N TYR A 461 -11.76 -10.07 -24.51
CA TYR A 461 -10.49 -9.36 -24.73
C TYR A 461 -10.59 -8.19 -25.73
N GLN A 462 -11.56 -8.19 -26.63
CA GLN A 462 -11.77 -7.13 -27.63
C GLN A 462 -12.52 -5.91 -27.07
N ASN A 463 -13.28 -6.08 -25.99
CA ASN A 463 -14.17 -5.04 -25.46
C ASN A 463 -13.64 -4.37 -24.19
N TRP A 464 -12.65 -4.98 -23.49
CA TRP A 464 -12.08 -4.33 -22.33
C TRP A 464 -11.07 -3.25 -22.73
N ALA A 465 -11.03 -2.17 -22.00
CA ALA A 465 -10.14 -1.05 -22.26
C ALA A 465 -8.99 -0.99 -21.23
N TYR A 466 -9.32 -1.07 -19.94
CA TYR A 466 -8.36 -0.90 -18.85
C TYR A 466 -8.84 -1.66 -17.61
N ALA A 467 -7.89 -2.17 -16.83
CA ALA A 467 -8.18 -2.83 -15.56
C ALA A 467 -7.20 -2.38 -14.48
N ASP A 468 -7.69 -2.22 -13.26
CA ASP A 468 -6.89 -1.81 -12.12
C ASP A 468 -7.31 -2.55 -10.85
N THR A 469 -6.60 -3.62 -10.54
CA THR A 469 -6.70 -4.38 -9.29
C THR A 469 -8.06 -5.02 -9.05
N ASP A 470 -9.11 -4.24 -8.89
CA ASP A 470 -10.48 -4.61 -8.53
C ASP A 470 -11.53 -4.07 -9.51
N SER A 471 -11.11 -3.34 -10.52
CA SER A 471 -12.00 -2.70 -11.48
C SER A 471 -11.65 -2.98 -12.94
N ALA A 472 -12.62 -2.84 -13.81
CA ALA A 472 -12.45 -2.91 -15.26
C ALA A 472 -13.29 -1.85 -15.98
N PHE A 473 -12.67 -1.23 -16.99
CA PHE A 473 -13.31 -0.33 -17.95
C PHE A 473 -13.51 -1.10 -19.27
N TYR A 474 -14.70 -1.03 -19.84
CA TYR A 474 -15.07 -1.82 -21.02
C TYR A 474 -16.06 -1.07 -21.91
N ILE A 475 -16.04 -1.39 -23.21
CA ILE A 475 -17.02 -0.87 -24.17
C ILE A 475 -18.35 -1.56 -23.88
N LYS A 476 -19.37 -0.77 -23.56
CA LYS A 476 -20.70 -1.29 -23.16
C LYS A 476 -21.43 -1.96 -24.32
N SER A 477 -22.05 -3.08 -24.02
CA SER A 477 -23.05 -3.70 -24.86
C SER A 477 -24.10 -4.44 -24.03
N PRO A 478 -25.35 -4.61 -24.51
CA PRO A 478 -26.36 -5.33 -23.75
C PRO A 478 -25.97 -6.77 -23.40
N GLU A 479 -25.18 -7.42 -24.25
CA GLU A 479 -24.70 -8.78 -24.03
C GLU A 479 -23.67 -8.86 -22.87
N ILE A 480 -22.82 -7.85 -22.73
CA ILE A 480 -21.85 -7.78 -21.63
C ILE A 480 -22.58 -7.49 -20.32
N GLU A 481 -23.53 -6.57 -20.33
CA GLU A 481 -24.33 -6.25 -19.12
C GLU A 481 -25.10 -7.49 -18.64
N ALA A 482 -25.69 -8.26 -19.53
CA ALA A 482 -26.40 -9.51 -19.20
C ALA A 482 -25.42 -10.55 -18.58
N ARG A 483 -24.20 -10.70 -19.13
CA ARG A 483 -23.18 -11.61 -18.56
C ARG A 483 -22.66 -11.15 -17.20
N ILE A 484 -22.55 -9.83 -16.96
CA ILE A 484 -22.20 -9.28 -15.64
C ILE A 484 -23.30 -9.62 -14.63
N GLU A 485 -24.57 -9.49 -15.00
CA GLU A 485 -25.70 -9.85 -14.15
C GLU A 485 -25.72 -11.35 -13.82
N GLU A 486 -25.50 -12.21 -14.81
CA GLU A 486 -25.38 -13.66 -14.63
C GLU A 486 -24.24 -14.03 -13.68
N TYR A 487 -23.06 -13.41 -13.86
CA TYR A 487 -21.93 -13.60 -12.97
C TYR A 487 -22.28 -13.18 -11.53
N ASN A 488 -22.90 -12.03 -11.36
CA ASN A 488 -23.33 -11.53 -10.07
C ASN A 488 -24.31 -12.47 -9.38
N ASN A 489 -25.26 -13.03 -10.12
CA ASN A 489 -26.21 -14.02 -9.59
C ASN A 489 -25.48 -15.25 -9.05
N GLY A 490 -24.49 -15.77 -9.75
CA GLY A 490 -23.64 -16.87 -9.29
C GLY A 490 -22.87 -16.54 -8.00
N ILE A 491 -22.33 -15.33 -7.91
CA ILE A 491 -21.62 -14.86 -6.70
C ILE A 491 -22.59 -14.69 -5.52
N ILE A 492 -23.80 -14.19 -5.76
CA ILE A 492 -24.86 -14.06 -4.75
C ILE A 492 -25.24 -15.43 -4.18
N GLU A 493 -25.46 -16.42 -5.04
CA GLU A 493 -25.80 -17.77 -4.59
C GLU A 493 -24.66 -18.42 -3.79
N LEU A 494 -23.40 -18.19 -4.18
CA LEU A 494 -22.25 -18.63 -3.40
C LEU A 494 -22.24 -17.95 -2.01
N ASN A 495 -22.47 -16.66 -1.93
CA ASN A 495 -22.56 -15.95 -0.63
C ASN A 495 -23.67 -16.55 0.25
N LYS A 496 -24.87 -16.75 -0.31
CA LYS A 496 -26.01 -17.36 0.42
C LYS A 496 -25.68 -18.77 0.94
N SER A 497 -25.04 -19.59 0.12
CA SER A 497 -24.63 -20.95 0.50
C SER A 497 -23.66 -20.97 1.69
N LEU A 498 -22.92 -19.87 1.88
CA LEU A 498 -21.96 -19.67 2.97
C LEU A 498 -22.54 -18.92 4.17
N GLY A 499 -23.82 -18.56 4.11
CA GLY A 499 -24.47 -17.74 5.13
C GLY A 499 -23.93 -16.32 5.22
N LEU A 500 -23.41 -15.78 4.10
CA LEU A 500 -22.87 -14.43 3.98
C LEU A 500 -23.93 -13.48 3.38
N GLY A 501 -23.84 -12.22 3.75
CA GLY A 501 -24.71 -11.17 3.28
C GLY A 501 -25.16 -10.28 4.43
N VAL A 502 -25.24 -8.99 4.18
CA VAL A 502 -25.56 -7.98 5.19
C VAL A 502 -26.62 -7.04 4.65
N GLU A 503 -27.72 -6.86 5.39
CA GLU A 503 -28.70 -5.83 5.07
C GLU A 503 -28.08 -4.45 5.29
N ASN A 504 -28.00 -3.67 4.23
CA ASN A 504 -27.46 -2.32 4.28
C ASN A 504 -28.54 -1.29 4.66
N ARG A 505 -28.16 -0.03 4.85
CA ARG A 505 -29.07 1.08 5.20
C ARG A 505 -30.23 1.30 4.23
N LYS A 506 -30.11 0.83 2.99
CA LYS A 506 -31.14 0.96 1.97
C LYS A 506 -32.06 -0.27 1.92
N HIS A 507 -32.01 -1.11 2.96
CA HIS A 507 -32.75 -2.38 3.06
C HIS A 507 -32.49 -3.35 1.90
N LYS A 508 -31.29 -3.28 1.31
CA LYS A 508 -30.79 -4.24 0.31
C LYS A 508 -29.72 -5.11 0.91
N ILE A 509 -29.68 -6.37 0.53
CA ILE A 509 -28.63 -7.26 0.96
C ILE A 509 -27.36 -7.00 0.13
N SER A 510 -26.28 -6.65 0.85
CA SER A 510 -24.94 -6.49 0.28
C SER A 510 -24.19 -7.80 0.37
N TYR A 511 -23.55 -8.22 -0.72
CA TYR A 511 -22.79 -9.45 -0.84
C TYR A 511 -21.32 -9.16 -1.17
N TYR A 512 -20.41 -10.05 -0.76
CA TYR A 512 -19.00 -9.97 -1.09
C TYR A 512 -18.71 -10.32 -2.55
N GLY A 513 -17.88 -9.54 -3.22
CA GLY A 513 -17.30 -9.89 -4.51
C GLY A 513 -18.24 -9.79 -5.70
N VAL A 514 -19.39 -9.16 -5.56
CA VAL A 514 -20.24 -8.77 -6.70
C VAL A 514 -19.56 -7.62 -7.46
N LEU A 515 -19.79 -7.57 -8.77
CA LEU A 515 -19.39 -6.46 -9.62
C LEU A 515 -20.44 -5.35 -9.51
N GLU A 516 -20.05 -4.21 -8.95
CA GLU A 516 -20.89 -3.02 -8.86
C GLU A 516 -20.58 -2.10 -10.05
N HIS A 517 -21.60 -1.54 -10.64
CA HIS A 517 -21.45 -0.48 -11.63
C HIS A 517 -21.10 0.81 -10.88
N GLU A 518 -19.95 1.40 -11.19
CA GLU A 518 -19.49 2.65 -10.55
C GLU A 518 -19.98 3.86 -11.34
N GLU A 519 -19.68 3.93 -12.63
CA GLU A 519 -20.05 5.06 -13.48
C GLU A 519 -20.02 4.72 -14.98
N ASP A 520 -20.70 5.52 -15.77
CA ASP A 520 -20.62 5.52 -17.22
C ASP A 520 -19.71 6.65 -17.70
N CYS A 521 -18.71 6.31 -18.51
CA CYS A 521 -17.83 7.28 -19.12
C CYS A 521 -18.27 7.56 -20.56
N LYS A 522 -18.60 8.82 -20.88
CA LYS A 522 -18.91 9.26 -22.25
C LYS A 522 -17.71 9.04 -23.16
N THR A 523 -16.51 9.42 -22.67
CA THR A 523 -15.23 9.15 -23.30
C THR A 523 -14.20 8.69 -22.26
N PHE A 524 -13.30 7.81 -22.66
CA PHE A 524 -12.23 7.26 -21.84
C PHE A 524 -10.93 7.20 -22.63
N LYS A 525 -9.80 7.49 -21.98
CA LYS A 525 -8.46 7.39 -22.58
C LYS A 525 -7.45 6.97 -21.51
N PHE A 526 -6.51 6.13 -21.88
CA PHE A 526 -5.39 5.76 -21.02
C PHE A 526 -4.08 5.70 -21.83
N LEU A 527 -2.96 5.83 -21.17
CA LEU A 527 -1.63 5.67 -21.76
C LEU A 527 -0.97 4.39 -21.24
N HIS A 528 -0.88 4.24 -19.95
CA HIS A 528 -0.26 3.10 -19.26
C HIS A 528 -0.89 2.90 -17.88
N SER A 529 -0.38 1.94 -17.10
CA SER A 529 -0.85 1.66 -15.74
C SER A 529 -0.87 2.92 -14.86
N LYS A 530 -2.00 3.17 -14.20
CA LYS A 530 -2.22 4.36 -13.34
C LYS A 530 -2.12 5.71 -14.08
N CYS A 531 -2.34 5.72 -15.40
CA CYS A 531 -2.39 6.93 -16.22
C CYS A 531 -3.58 6.85 -17.17
N TYR A 532 -4.74 7.34 -16.73
CA TYR A 532 -5.98 7.37 -17.49
C TYR A 532 -6.86 8.56 -17.12
N GLY A 533 -7.79 8.89 -17.98
CA GLY A 533 -8.84 9.88 -17.75
C GLY A 533 -10.11 9.57 -18.51
N TYR A 534 -11.19 10.19 -18.11
CA TYR A 534 -12.50 10.07 -18.74
C TYR A 534 -13.33 11.33 -18.56
N THR A 535 -14.32 11.50 -19.44
CA THR A 535 -15.40 12.45 -19.21
C THR A 535 -16.65 11.70 -18.80
N ASP A 536 -17.34 12.19 -17.80
CA ASP A 536 -18.65 11.67 -17.40
C ASP A 536 -19.77 12.18 -18.33
N ASN A 537 -21.00 11.83 -18.03
CA ASN A 537 -22.15 12.24 -18.85
C ASN A 537 -22.44 13.74 -18.83
N GLU A 538 -21.86 14.47 -17.87
CA GLU A 538 -21.94 15.95 -17.74
C GLU A 538 -20.74 16.64 -18.41
N ASP A 539 -19.94 15.90 -19.19
CA ASP A 539 -18.69 16.36 -19.83
C ASP A 539 -17.60 16.81 -18.86
N LYS A 540 -17.70 16.47 -17.57
CA LYS A 540 -16.68 16.77 -16.59
C LYS A 540 -15.50 15.83 -16.73
N LEU A 541 -14.30 16.39 -16.77
CA LEU A 541 -13.05 15.65 -16.86
C LEU A 541 -12.64 15.09 -15.49
N HIS A 542 -12.25 13.83 -15.49
CA HIS A 542 -11.65 13.10 -14.37
C HIS A 542 -10.36 12.46 -14.83
N ILE A 543 -9.29 12.57 -14.03
CA ILE A 543 -8.01 11.93 -14.35
C ILE A 543 -7.40 11.22 -13.15
N THR A 544 -6.69 10.16 -13.44
CA THR A 544 -5.84 9.43 -12.50
C THR A 544 -4.47 9.27 -13.12
N VAL A 545 -3.48 9.95 -12.54
CA VAL A 545 -2.08 9.87 -12.97
C VAL A 545 -1.20 9.66 -11.75
N ALA A 546 -0.44 8.56 -11.75
CA ALA A 546 0.48 8.26 -10.67
C ALA A 546 1.57 9.34 -10.57
N GLY A 547 1.80 9.85 -9.36
CA GLY A 547 2.79 10.90 -9.10
C GLY A 547 2.30 12.34 -9.34
N VAL A 548 1.07 12.52 -9.82
CA VAL A 548 0.45 13.85 -9.98
C VAL A 548 -0.47 14.12 -8.79
N THR A 549 -0.34 15.28 -8.16
CA THR A 549 -1.19 15.73 -7.05
C THR A 549 -2.57 16.14 -7.56
N LYS A 550 -3.58 16.16 -6.68
CA LYS A 550 -4.94 16.57 -7.07
C LYS A 550 -5.04 18.05 -7.40
N ASP A 551 -4.21 18.85 -6.77
CA ASP A 551 -4.12 20.29 -6.94
C ASP A 551 -2.68 20.78 -6.75
N ASN A 552 -2.40 22.02 -7.07
CA ASN A 552 -1.09 22.66 -6.97
C ASN A 552 -0.74 23.15 -5.55
N ARG A 553 -1.51 22.76 -4.54
CA ARG A 553 -1.30 23.07 -3.11
C ARG A 553 -1.50 24.51 -2.68
N LEU A 554 -1.79 25.40 -3.58
CA LEU A 554 -2.19 26.76 -3.23
C LEU A 554 -3.55 26.73 -2.51
N PRO A 555 -3.84 27.68 -1.63
CA PRO A 555 -5.17 27.83 -1.07
C PRO A 555 -6.22 27.98 -2.18
N LYS A 556 -7.41 27.43 -1.99
CA LYS A 556 -8.48 27.55 -2.99
C LYS A 556 -8.92 28.99 -3.27
N SER A 557 -8.58 29.91 -2.39
CA SER A 557 -8.79 31.35 -2.54
C SER A 557 -7.70 32.03 -3.38
N ASP A 558 -6.58 31.36 -3.66
CA ASP A 558 -5.49 31.90 -4.47
C ASP A 558 -5.93 31.97 -5.95
N PRO A 559 -5.69 33.09 -6.64
CA PRO A 559 -5.99 33.21 -8.07
C PRO A 559 -5.28 32.19 -8.97
N ASN A 560 -4.15 31.67 -8.51
CA ASN A 560 -3.36 30.67 -9.22
C ASN A 560 -3.67 29.24 -8.76
N TYR A 561 -4.69 29.03 -7.91
CA TYR A 561 -5.13 27.69 -7.54
C TYR A 561 -5.60 26.92 -8.77
N MET A 562 -5.12 25.69 -8.91
CA MET A 562 -5.41 24.85 -10.07
C MET A 562 -5.49 23.39 -9.66
N THR A 563 -6.46 22.66 -10.20
CA THR A 563 -6.51 21.20 -10.10
C THR A 563 -5.79 20.57 -11.30
N ARG A 564 -5.39 19.31 -11.16
CA ARG A 564 -4.75 18.55 -12.25
C ARG A 564 -5.64 18.40 -13.48
N GLU A 565 -6.97 18.35 -13.31
CA GLU A 565 -7.94 18.33 -14.39
C GLU A 565 -7.94 19.66 -15.16
N GLN A 566 -7.83 20.79 -14.44
CA GLN A 566 -7.70 22.13 -15.04
C GLN A 566 -6.36 22.30 -15.75
N GLU A 567 -5.26 21.78 -15.16
CA GLU A 567 -3.93 21.84 -15.79
C GLU A 567 -3.88 21.01 -17.08
N LEU A 568 -4.50 19.81 -17.09
CA LEU A 568 -4.62 19.01 -18.31
C LEU A 568 -5.54 19.66 -19.36
N GLY A 569 -6.62 20.30 -18.93
CA GLY A 569 -7.60 20.97 -19.76
C GLY A 569 -8.59 20.07 -20.47
N CYS A 570 -8.13 19.14 -21.28
CA CYS A 570 -8.97 18.18 -21.99
C CYS A 570 -8.31 16.80 -22.13
N LEU A 571 -9.12 15.78 -22.45
CA LEU A 571 -8.66 14.39 -22.54
C LEU A 571 -7.68 14.16 -23.73
N ASP A 572 -7.71 14.99 -24.76
CA ASP A 572 -6.76 14.92 -25.87
C ASP A 572 -5.33 15.19 -25.43
N ASN A 573 -5.15 16.09 -24.46
CA ASN A 573 -3.86 16.44 -23.86
C ASN A 573 -3.25 15.32 -22.99
N LEU A 574 -4.04 14.31 -22.62
CA LEU A 574 -3.51 13.11 -21.97
C LEU A 574 -2.73 12.32 -23.03
N ALA A 575 -1.50 12.71 -23.27
CA ALA A 575 -0.62 12.18 -24.31
C ALA A 575 0.84 12.22 -23.84
N ASP A 576 1.69 11.43 -24.51
CA ASP A 576 3.13 11.42 -24.26
C ASP A 576 3.71 12.84 -24.47
N GLY A 577 4.60 13.23 -23.57
CA GLY A 577 5.23 14.54 -23.57
C GLY A 577 4.42 15.65 -22.90
N PHE A 578 3.18 15.40 -22.44
CA PHE A 578 2.48 16.37 -21.61
C PHE A 578 3.17 16.49 -20.24
N ILE A 579 3.37 17.70 -19.74
CA ILE A 579 4.09 17.96 -18.48
C ILE A 579 3.16 18.65 -17.49
N PHE A 580 2.85 17.96 -16.38
CA PHE A 580 2.27 18.60 -15.21
C PHE A 580 3.35 19.40 -14.47
N LYS A 581 3.25 20.71 -14.50
CA LYS A 581 4.19 21.65 -13.86
C LYS A 581 3.69 22.05 -12.48
N GLU A 582 2.42 22.39 -12.39
CA GLU A 582 1.80 22.89 -11.17
C GLU A 582 1.38 21.75 -10.22
N CYS A 583 0.86 20.67 -10.77
CA CYS A 583 0.44 19.48 -10.04
C CYS A 583 1.48 18.35 -10.03
N GLY A 584 2.72 18.60 -10.43
CA GLY A 584 3.81 17.62 -10.49
C GLY A 584 4.27 17.07 -9.13
N GLY A 585 3.90 17.76 -8.05
CA GLY A 585 4.21 17.31 -6.69
C GLY A 585 5.48 17.93 -6.11
N THR A 586 5.96 17.34 -5.00
CA THR A 586 7.22 17.76 -4.37
C THR A 586 8.04 16.55 -3.93
N ARG A 587 9.35 16.74 -3.89
CA ARG A 587 10.31 15.79 -3.32
C ARG A 587 11.02 16.46 -2.15
N SER A 588 11.05 15.77 -0.98
CA SER A 588 11.84 16.21 0.17
C SER A 588 13.18 15.48 0.17
N VAL A 589 14.26 16.25 0.31
CA VAL A 589 15.63 15.73 0.47
C VAL A 589 16.07 16.09 1.88
N TYR A 590 16.44 15.08 2.66
CA TYR A 590 16.88 15.25 4.03
C TYR A 590 18.40 15.04 4.11
N VAL A 591 19.05 15.88 4.93
CA VAL A 591 20.46 15.70 5.28
C VAL A 591 20.57 15.79 6.80
N ASP A 592 21.31 14.88 7.41
CA ASP A 592 21.59 14.89 8.84
C ASP A 592 23.01 15.45 9.07
N TYR A 593 23.16 16.25 10.11
CA TYR A 593 24.42 16.84 10.55
C TYR A 593 24.62 16.59 12.03
N PRO A 594 25.86 16.55 12.54
CA PRO A 594 26.11 16.71 13.97
C PRO A 594 25.53 18.04 14.43
N PRO A 595 25.14 18.18 15.71
CA PRO A 595 24.73 19.45 16.26
C PRO A 595 25.74 20.54 15.94
N THR A 596 25.28 21.57 15.30
CA THR A 596 26.14 22.63 14.73
C THR A 596 25.54 23.99 15.06
N GLU A 597 26.40 24.90 15.48
CA GLU A 597 26.07 26.32 15.61
C GLU A 597 26.84 27.14 14.59
N THR A 598 26.15 28.06 13.94
CA THR A 598 26.75 28.97 12.95
C THR A 598 26.09 30.34 13.03
N ASN A 599 26.69 31.31 12.35
CA ASN A 599 26.08 32.63 12.13
C ASN A 599 25.77 32.79 10.65
N ILE A 600 24.52 33.08 10.35
CA ILE A 600 24.04 33.37 8.99
C ILE A 600 23.40 34.76 9.00
N ASP A 601 23.89 35.67 8.19
CA ASP A 601 23.40 37.05 8.07
C ASP A 601 23.30 37.81 9.41
N GLY A 602 24.19 37.50 10.39
CA GLY A 602 24.19 38.09 11.70
C GLY A 602 23.34 37.37 12.76
N HIS A 603 22.59 36.34 12.34
CA HIS A 603 21.72 35.55 13.23
C HIS A 603 22.40 34.24 13.68
N ARG A 604 22.23 33.90 14.93
CA ARG A 604 22.68 32.62 15.50
C ARG A 604 21.75 31.51 15.02
N VAL A 605 22.29 30.52 14.33
CA VAL A 605 21.54 29.37 13.81
C VAL A 605 22.08 28.07 14.38
N LEU A 606 21.20 27.28 14.99
CA LEU A 606 21.46 25.95 15.49
C LEU A 606 20.75 24.92 14.62
N TYR A 607 21.48 23.89 14.18
CA TYR A 607 20.89 22.84 13.35
C TYR A 607 21.60 21.49 13.54
N SER A 608 20.85 20.39 13.42
CA SER A 608 21.39 19.03 13.33
C SER A 608 20.83 18.28 12.11
N GLY A 609 20.21 18.99 11.20
CA GLY A 609 19.68 18.44 9.96
C GLY A 609 19.08 19.53 9.09
N ALA A 610 18.75 19.17 7.87
CA ALA A 610 18.07 20.04 6.91
C ALA A 610 17.09 19.22 6.06
N CYS A 611 16.00 19.86 5.66
CA CYS A 611 15.07 19.32 4.66
C CYS A 611 14.90 20.33 3.55
N ILE A 612 15.23 19.93 2.33
CA ILE A 612 15.02 20.73 1.12
C ILE A 612 13.78 20.17 0.43
N ILE A 613 12.77 21.02 0.22
CA ILE A 613 11.56 20.66 -0.52
C ILE A 613 11.72 21.17 -1.94
N LEU A 614 11.79 20.26 -2.89
CA LEU A 614 11.92 20.57 -4.31
C LEU A 614 10.56 20.39 -4.99
N ASN A 615 10.11 21.40 -5.73
CA ASN A 615 8.99 21.21 -6.65
C ASN A 615 9.42 20.29 -7.79
N THR A 616 8.57 19.35 -8.14
CA THR A 616 8.81 18.40 -9.22
C THR A 616 7.77 18.58 -10.30
N THR A 617 8.17 18.35 -11.54
CA THR A 617 7.26 18.21 -12.68
C THR A 617 7.02 16.74 -12.96
N LYS A 618 5.88 16.41 -13.56
CA LYS A 618 5.58 15.06 -14.03
C LYS A 618 5.31 15.09 -15.51
N GLU A 619 6.24 14.59 -16.30
CA GLU A 619 6.05 14.33 -17.72
C GLU A 619 5.32 13.00 -17.92
N LEU A 620 4.32 12.99 -18.78
CA LEU A 620 3.70 11.77 -19.27
C LEU A 620 4.60 11.20 -20.35
N GLY A 621 5.26 10.09 -20.03
CA GLY A 621 6.12 9.37 -20.97
C GLY A 621 5.38 8.21 -21.59
N GLY A 622 5.64 7.97 -22.88
CA GLY A 622 5.30 6.74 -23.55
C GLY A 622 5.95 5.55 -22.86
N THR A 623 5.51 4.39 -23.28
CA THR A 623 6.05 3.09 -22.90
C THR A 623 7.56 3.03 -23.03
N VAL A 624 8.26 3.65 -22.10
CA VAL A 624 9.68 3.36 -21.94
C VAL A 624 9.73 1.96 -21.35
N ASP A 625 10.33 1.02 -22.06
CA ASP A 625 10.93 -0.19 -21.50
C ASP A 625 12.08 0.20 -20.53
N GLY A 626 11.90 1.26 -19.80
CA GLY A 626 12.75 1.75 -18.76
C GLY A 626 12.14 1.33 -17.44
N PHE A 627 12.80 0.38 -16.79
CA PHE A 627 12.89 0.46 -15.37
C PHE A 627 13.45 1.86 -15.06
N GLU A 628 12.62 2.85 -14.80
CA GLU A 628 12.93 3.70 -13.70
C GLU A 628 12.85 2.76 -12.49
N VAL A 629 13.99 2.16 -12.18
CA VAL A 629 14.35 1.89 -10.81
C VAL A 629 14.02 3.20 -10.13
N MET A 630 12.88 3.27 -9.42
CA MET A 630 12.83 4.16 -8.30
C MET A 630 14.00 3.68 -7.44
N GLU A 631 15.16 4.28 -7.63
CA GLU A 631 16.16 4.35 -6.60
C GLU A 631 15.41 4.95 -5.43
N VAL A 632 14.94 4.05 -4.59
CA VAL A 632 14.53 4.36 -3.25
C VAL A 632 15.81 4.75 -2.57
N ILE A 633 16.16 6.05 -2.70
CA ILE A 633 17.10 6.66 -1.77
C ILE A 633 16.45 6.68 -0.38
#